data_32bac5cd900fd63aedc05c24f9e4b090
#
_entry.id   32bac5cd900fd63aedc05c24f9e4b090
#
_cell.length_a   1.000
_cell.length_b   1.000
_cell.length_c   1.000
_cell.angle_alpha   90.00
_cell.angle_beta   90.00
_cell.angle_gamma   90.00
#
_symmetry.space_group_name_H-M   'P 1'
#
loop_
_entity.id
_entity.type
_entity.pdbx_description
1 polymer ?
#
loop_
_entity_poly.entity_id
_entity_poly.type
_entity_poly.pdbx_seq_one_letter_code
_entity_poly.pdbx_strand_id
1 'polypeptide(L)'
;IVTIVLITLGVILWTSGSLPLLLIIMSLFGAVIGFLLFNRSPALTFMGDSGSQFLGYMTALLSIWATESADGKQSMLPLLILAIPLLDVFFAFTRRLLKGIPFYSADRDHIHHRLLAKGFSPSKSVVILVTLSFIFSFISLVTVYNSYLQGFSFTVGLLICFFILYFLEYDLLRKPMASIQGQNNLRKRRELMIILADQIDDYFEKDHNSSLVIHSFNY
;
A
#
# COMPACT_ATOMS: atom_id res chain seq x y z
N ILE A 1 -2.82 13.04 -0.99
CA ILE A 1 -1.74 12.65 -1.91
C ILE A 1 -2.11 12.99 -3.34
N VAL A 2 -3.15 12.38 -3.93
CA VAL A 2 -3.58 12.61 -5.34
C VAL A 2 -3.75 14.09 -5.66
N THR A 3 -4.35 14.88 -4.77
CA THR A 3 -4.52 16.33 -4.93
C THR A 3 -3.19 17.05 -5.18
N ILE A 4 -2.14 16.69 -4.43
CA ILE A 4 -0.78 17.28 -4.58
C ILE A 4 -0.19 16.86 -5.92
N VAL A 5 -0.31 15.59 -6.30
CA VAL A 5 0.14 15.06 -7.59
C VAL A 5 -0.51 15.85 -8.74
N LEU A 6 -1.84 16.05 -8.70
CA LEU A 6 -2.57 16.77 -9.75
C LEU A 6 -2.17 18.25 -9.83
N ILE A 7 -1.93 18.91 -8.69
CA ILE A 7 -1.41 20.29 -8.67
C ILE A 7 -0.04 20.33 -9.35
N THR A 8 0.87 19.42 -8.98
CA THR A 8 2.22 19.36 -9.54
C THR A 8 2.20 19.14 -11.05
N LEU A 9 1.41 18.16 -11.51
CA LEU A 9 1.23 17.91 -12.94
C LEU A 9 0.58 19.09 -13.67
N GLY A 10 -0.38 19.76 -13.04
CA GLY A 10 -1.00 20.97 -13.56
C GLY A 10 -0.01 22.09 -13.79
N VAL A 11 0.90 22.32 -12.84
CA VAL A 11 2.00 23.31 -12.98
C VAL A 11 2.93 22.96 -14.14
N ILE A 12 3.33 21.69 -14.25
CA ILE A 12 4.21 21.21 -15.33
C ILE A 12 3.54 21.41 -16.69
N LEU A 13 2.29 21.00 -16.84
CA LEU A 13 1.57 21.12 -18.12
C LEU A 13 1.20 22.56 -18.48
N TRP A 14 0.98 23.41 -17.49
CA TRP A 14 0.80 24.85 -17.72
C TRP A 14 2.04 25.47 -18.37
N THR A 15 3.22 25.13 -17.84
CA THR A 15 4.49 25.66 -18.37
C THR A 15 4.92 25.02 -19.68
N SER A 16 4.53 23.76 -19.92
CA SER A 16 4.76 23.09 -21.22
C SER A 16 3.77 23.50 -22.32
N GLY A 17 2.75 24.28 -22.00
CA GLY A 17 1.76 24.76 -22.99
C GLY A 17 0.77 23.68 -23.47
N SER A 18 0.71 22.52 -22.86
CA SER A 18 -0.18 21.41 -23.25
C SER A 18 -1.60 21.62 -22.71
N LEU A 19 -2.37 22.50 -23.35
CA LEU A 19 -3.73 22.86 -22.94
C LEU A 19 -4.71 21.67 -22.83
N PRO A 20 -4.73 20.69 -23.77
CA PRO A 20 -5.66 19.56 -23.65
C PRO A 20 -5.42 18.72 -22.38
N LEU A 21 -4.16 18.40 -22.07
CA LEU A 21 -3.83 17.64 -20.87
C LEU A 21 -4.09 18.43 -19.60
N LEU A 22 -3.86 19.73 -19.64
CA LEU A 22 -4.17 20.62 -18.52
C LEU A 22 -5.65 20.62 -18.20
N LEU A 23 -6.55 20.66 -19.20
CA LEU A 23 -8.00 20.60 -18.99
C LEU A 23 -8.43 19.27 -18.35
N ILE A 24 -7.82 18.16 -18.76
CA ILE A 24 -8.09 16.84 -18.15
C ILE A 24 -7.68 16.85 -16.68
N ILE A 25 -6.50 17.36 -16.35
CA ILE A 25 -6.02 17.45 -14.96
C ILE A 25 -6.93 18.35 -14.14
N MET A 26 -7.32 19.51 -14.64
CA MET A 26 -8.19 20.43 -13.92
C MET A 26 -9.58 19.83 -13.66
N SER A 27 -10.13 19.07 -14.61
CA SER A 27 -11.39 18.34 -14.44
C SER A 27 -11.27 17.27 -13.35
N LEU A 28 -10.20 16.47 -13.39
CA LEU A 28 -9.94 15.44 -12.39
C LEU A 28 -9.67 16.06 -11.01
N PHE A 29 -8.92 17.15 -10.94
CA PHE A 29 -8.68 17.89 -9.72
C PHE A 29 -9.96 18.41 -9.09
N GLY A 30 -10.85 19.01 -9.89
CA GLY A 30 -12.17 19.47 -9.42
C GLY A 30 -13.01 18.32 -8.85
N ALA A 31 -13.04 17.17 -9.53
CA ALA A 31 -13.74 15.98 -9.05
C ALA A 31 -13.14 15.45 -7.72
N VAL A 32 -11.81 15.40 -7.59
CA VAL A 32 -11.13 14.97 -6.37
C VAL A 32 -11.39 15.95 -5.21
N ILE A 33 -11.37 17.25 -5.44
CA ILE A 33 -11.69 18.25 -4.42
C ILE A 33 -13.15 18.11 -3.98
N GLY A 34 -14.09 17.97 -4.93
CA GLY A 34 -15.50 17.73 -4.61
C GLY A 34 -15.69 16.49 -3.74
N PHE A 35 -15.06 15.38 -4.12
CA PHE A 35 -15.07 14.16 -3.30
C PHE A 35 -14.47 14.36 -1.90
N LEU A 36 -13.37 15.09 -1.79
CA LEU A 36 -12.65 15.31 -0.52
C LEU A 36 -13.51 16.03 0.53
N LEU A 37 -14.45 16.90 0.10
CA LEU A 37 -15.39 17.59 0.99
C LEU A 37 -16.28 16.58 1.75
N PHE A 38 -16.65 15.47 1.10
CA PHE A 38 -17.51 14.42 1.68
C PHE A 38 -16.68 13.28 2.33
N ASN A 39 -15.43 13.10 1.96
CA ASN A 39 -14.54 12.08 2.49
C ASN A 39 -13.75 12.54 3.73
N ARG A 40 -13.76 13.84 4.05
CA ARG A 40 -13.11 14.37 5.26
C ARG A 40 -13.78 13.82 6.52
N SER A 41 -12.97 13.56 7.57
CA SER A 41 -13.46 13.03 8.85
C SER A 41 -14.42 14.01 9.58
N PRO A 42 -15.60 13.57 10.02
CA PRO A 42 -16.17 12.23 9.85
C PRO A 42 -16.64 11.99 8.41
N ALA A 43 -16.16 10.89 7.79
CA ALA A 43 -16.41 10.64 6.36
C ALA A 43 -17.88 10.26 6.11
N LEU A 44 -18.51 10.96 5.18
CA LEU A 44 -19.88 10.70 4.71
C LEU A 44 -19.89 9.71 3.54
N THR A 45 -18.78 9.60 2.80
CA THR A 45 -18.65 8.70 1.65
C THR A 45 -17.24 8.15 1.53
N PHE A 46 -17.11 6.96 0.94
CA PHE A 46 -15.86 6.29 0.66
C PHE A 46 -15.71 6.05 -0.84
N MET A 47 -14.48 6.15 -1.35
CA MET A 47 -14.17 6.03 -2.77
C MET A 47 -14.35 4.61 -3.31
N GLY A 48 -14.13 3.60 -2.47
CA GLY A 48 -14.11 2.20 -2.87
C GLY A 48 -12.90 1.84 -3.75
N ASP A 49 -12.82 0.57 -4.12
CA ASP A 49 -11.69 0.04 -4.89
C ASP A 49 -11.69 0.56 -6.33
N SER A 50 -12.86 0.62 -6.97
CA SER A 50 -12.97 1.10 -8.36
C SER A 50 -12.52 2.55 -8.50
N GLY A 51 -12.92 3.42 -7.56
CA GLY A 51 -12.51 4.83 -7.58
C GLY A 51 -11.02 5.00 -7.30
N SER A 52 -10.46 4.25 -6.36
CA SER A 52 -9.03 4.32 -6.06
C SER A 52 -8.16 3.80 -7.20
N GLN A 53 -8.57 2.70 -7.87
CA GLN A 53 -7.91 2.17 -9.05
C GLN A 53 -7.99 3.15 -10.23
N PHE A 54 -9.15 3.75 -10.48
CA PHE A 54 -9.32 4.77 -11.52
C PHE A 54 -8.39 5.96 -11.29
N LEU A 55 -8.34 6.50 -10.07
CA LEU A 55 -7.45 7.63 -9.74
C LEU A 55 -5.98 7.25 -9.86
N GLY A 56 -5.59 6.06 -9.43
CA GLY A 56 -4.23 5.55 -9.57
C GLY A 56 -3.82 5.44 -11.03
N TYR A 57 -4.68 4.86 -11.87
CA TYR A 57 -4.45 4.75 -13.32
C TYR A 57 -4.34 6.12 -13.99
N MET A 58 -5.31 7.01 -13.75
CA MET A 58 -5.31 8.35 -14.34
C MET A 58 -4.11 9.18 -13.93
N THR A 59 -3.71 9.15 -12.65
CA THR A 59 -2.53 9.89 -12.20
C THR A 59 -1.24 9.34 -12.80
N ALA A 60 -1.12 8.02 -12.95
CA ALA A 60 0.03 7.41 -13.61
C ALA A 60 0.10 7.80 -15.10
N LEU A 61 -1.00 7.65 -15.83
CA LEU A 61 -1.08 8.01 -17.26
C LEU A 61 -0.76 9.49 -17.50
N LEU A 62 -1.38 10.37 -16.71
CA LEU A 62 -1.14 11.81 -16.81
C LEU A 62 0.29 12.20 -16.45
N SER A 63 0.95 11.50 -15.52
CA SER A 63 2.36 11.75 -15.19
C SER A 63 3.30 11.36 -16.33
N ILE A 64 3.00 10.29 -17.07
CA ILE A 64 3.76 9.88 -18.26
C ILE A 64 3.57 10.93 -19.37
N TRP A 65 2.35 11.33 -19.67
CA TRP A 65 2.08 12.36 -20.71
C TRP A 65 2.65 13.73 -20.35
N ALA A 66 2.67 14.10 -19.07
CA ALA A 66 3.33 15.32 -18.62
C ALA A 66 4.84 15.27 -18.85
N THR A 67 5.46 14.10 -18.71
CA THR A 67 6.88 13.87 -19.01
C THR A 67 7.18 14.07 -20.49
N GLU A 68 6.35 13.51 -21.36
CA GLU A 68 6.49 13.68 -22.82
C GLU A 68 6.31 15.15 -23.23
N SER A 69 5.35 15.86 -22.66
CA SER A 69 5.09 17.28 -22.90
C SER A 69 6.23 18.19 -22.42
N ALA A 70 7.03 17.75 -21.46
CA ALA A 70 8.19 18.46 -20.93
C ALA A 70 9.52 18.05 -21.62
N ASP A 71 9.52 17.89 -22.95
CA ASP A 71 10.65 17.51 -23.84
C ASP A 71 11.15 16.05 -23.70
N GLY A 72 10.44 15.17 -23.03
CA GLY A 72 10.75 13.74 -22.93
C GLY A 72 12.06 13.40 -22.22
N LYS A 73 12.87 14.39 -21.86
CA LYS A 73 14.19 14.18 -21.23
C LYS A 73 14.13 13.74 -19.77
N GLN A 74 12.93 13.73 -19.19
CA GLN A 74 12.73 13.57 -17.74
C GLN A 74 11.98 12.27 -17.43
N SER A 75 12.48 11.16 -17.95
CA SER A 75 11.86 9.84 -17.82
C SER A 75 11.60 9.37 -16.37
N MET A 76 12.29 9.98 -15.40
CA MET A 76 12.12 9.65 -13.96
C MET A 76 11.04 10.48 -13.24
N LEU A 77 10.42 11.44 -13.91
CA LEU A 77 9.41 12.31 -13.35
C LEU A 77 8.21 11.55 -12.76
N PRO A 78 7.60 10.56 -13.45
CA PRO A 78 6.49 9.79 -12.88
C PRO A 78 6.85 9.06 -11.60
N LEU A 79 8.08 8.54 -11.50
CA LEU A 79 8.55 7.84 -10.30
C LEU A 79 8.69 8.78 -9.10
N LEU A 80 9.13 10.01 -9.31
CA LEU A 80 9.26 11.01 -8.25
C LEU A 80 7.89 11.52 -7.80
N ILE A 81 7.01 11.89 -8.73
CA ILE A 81 5.67 12.41 -8.41
C ILE A 81 4.82 11.36 -7.68
N LEU A 82 4.90 10.10 -8.11
CA LEU A 82 4.14 8.98 -7.55
C LEU A 82 4.92 8.20 -6.48
N ALA A 83 6.03 8.74 -5.96
CA ALA A 83 6.93 8.02 -5.06
C ALA A 83 6.19 7.42 -3.85
N ILE A 84 5.31 8.16 -3.18
CA ILE A 84 4.62 7.68 -1.97
C ILE A 84 3.68 6.51 -2.28
N PRO A 85 2.73 6.56 -3.23
CA PRO A 85 1.91 5.41 -3.57
C PRO A 85 2.73 4.22 -4.13
N LEU A 86 3.78 4.46 -4.90
CA LEU A 86 4.66 3.41 -5.39
C LEU A 86 5.42 2.72 -4.26
N LEU A 87 5.95 3.48 -3.29
CA LEU A 87 6.60 2.94 -2.11
C LEU A 87 5.64 2.07 -1.27
N ASP A 88 4.39 2.50 -1.11
CA ASP A 88 3.40 1.75 -0.34
C ASP A 88 3.15 0.36 -0.96
N VAL A 89 2.95 0.30 -2.28
CA VAL A 89 2.81 -0.96 -3.03
C VAL A 89 4.10 -1.78 -2.98
N PHE A 90 5.25 -1.16 -3.19
CA PHE A 90 6.55 -1.82 -3.15
C PHE A 90 6.84 -2.45 -1.79
N PHE A 91 6.55 -1.76 -0.69
CA PHE A 91 6.72 -2.29 0.65
C PHE A 91 5.76 -3.43 0.95
N ALA A 92 4.49 -3.31 0.53
CA ALA A 92 3.53 -4.39 0.66
C ALA A 92 3.98 -5.65 -0.09
N PHE A 93 4.46 -5.50 -1.33
CA PHE A 93 4.98 -6.59 -2.15
C PHE A 93 6.23 -7.24 -1.53
N THR A 94 7.21 -6.43 -1.14
CA THR A 94 8.47 -6.92 -0.55
C THR A 94 8.22 -7.69 0.75
N ARG A 95 7.32 -7.20 1.61
CA ARG A 95 6.95 -7.91 2.83
C ARG A 95 6.33 -9.27 2.57
N ARG A 96 5.41 -9.35 1.60
CA ARG A 96 4.77 -10.62 1.24
C ARG A 96 5.82 -11.62 0.73
N LEU A 97 6.71 -11.16 -0.13
CA LEU A 97 7.80 -11.98 -0.66
C LEU A 97 8.69 -12.51 0.48
N LEU A 98 9.12 -11.66 1.40
CA LEU A 98 9.96 -12.04 2.54
C LEU A 98 9.26 -12.98 3.53
N LYS A 99 7.93 -12.87 3.66
CA LYS A 99 7.12 -13.74 4.52
C LYS A 99 6.65 -15.03 3.84
N GLY A 100 6.94 -15.23 2.55
CA GLY A 100 6.45 -16.37 1.76
C GLY A 100 4.92 -16.40 1.62
N ILE A 101 4.26 -15.22 1.69
CA ILE A 101 2.82 -15.08 1.56
C ILE A 101 2.48 -14.78 0.10
N PRO A 102 1.44 -15.40 -0.48
CA PRO A 102 1.02 -15.11 -1.85
C PRO A 102 0.74 -13.61 -2.04
N PHE A 103 1.15 -13.05 -3.18
CA PHE A 103 1.03 -11.62 -3.48
C PHE A 103 -0.42 -11.12 -3.58
N TYR A 104 -1.38 -12.00 -3.88
CA TYR A 104 -2.82 -11.71 -3.95
C TYR A 104 -3.53 -11.76 -2.58
N SER A 105 -2.84 -12.12 -1.50
CA SER A 105 -3.43 -12.11 -0.16
C SER A 105 -3.69 -10.68 0.33
N ALA A 106 -4.77 -10.48 1.08
CA ALA A 106 -5.06 -9.17 1.67
C ALA A 106 -3.92 -8.75 2.62
N ASP A 107 -3.41 -7.54 2.45
CA ASP A 107 -2.41 -6.94 3.33
C ASP A 107 -3.03 -5.70 4.00
N ARG A 108 -2.94 -5.63 5.32
CA ARG A 108 -3.39 -4.49 6.12
C ARG A 108 -2.24 -3.63 6.63
N ASP A 109 -1.01 -3.89 6.15
CA ASP A 109 0.22 -3.27 6.64
C ASP A 109 0.72 -2.14 5.71
N HIS A 110 -0.17 -1.32 5.15
CA HIS A 110 0.19 -0.12 4.40
C HIS A 110 0.97 0.89 5.26
N ILE A 111 1.68 1.84 4.63
CA ILE A 111 2.54 2.83 5.31
C ILE A 111 1.79 3.53 6.45
N HIS A 112 0.52 3.93 6.24
CA HIS A 112 -0.26 4.60 7.27
C HIS A 112 -0.54 3.69 8.48
N HIS A 113 -0.83 2.40 8.30
CA HIS A 113 -0.98 1.45 9.40
C HIS A 113 0.33 1.26 10.19
N ARG A 114 1.45 1.31 9.51
CA ARG A 114 2.77 1.24 10.13
C ARG A 114 3.07 2.46 11.00
N LEU A 115 2.71 3.64 10.54
CA LEU A 115 2.80 4.87 11.33
C LEU A 115 1.93 4.76 12.60
N LEU A 116 0.70 4.25 12.48
CA LEU A 116 -0.16 3.99 13.63
C LEU A 116 0.47 2.99 14.61
N ALA A 117 1.04 1.90 14.10
CA ALA A 117 1.72 0.89 14.93
C ALA A 117 2.95 1.45 15.68
N LYS A 118 3.58 2.51 15.15
CA LYS A 118 4.67 3.26 15.82
C LYS A 118 4.17 4.30 16.83
N GLY A 119 2.85 4.39 17.06
CA GLY A 119 2.26 5.29 18.07
C GLY A 119 1.87 6.67 17.53
N PHE A 120 1.93 6.91 16.20
CA PHE A 120 1.42 8.15 15.63
C PHE A 120 -0.12 8.14 15.61
N SER A 121 -0.75 9.27 15.89
CA SER A 121 -2.19 9.42 15.73
C SER A 121 -2.58 9.40 14.24
N PRO A 122 -3.84 9.05 13.89
CA PRO A 122 -4.31 9.06 12.50
C PRO A 122 -4.04 10.38 11.79
N SER A 123 -4.32 11.50 12.44
CA SER A 123 -4.08 12.82 11.87
C SER A 123 -2.59 13.09 11.62
N LYS A 124 -1.70 12.71 12.55
CA LYS A 124 -0.25 12.84 12.36
C LYS A 124 0.26 11.98 11.22
N SER A 125 -0.26 10.75 11.08
CA SER A 125 0.09 9.86 9.97
C SER A 125 -0.28 10.46 8.61
N VAL A 126 -1.46 11.07 8.50
CA VAL A 126 -1.88 11.78 7.28
C VAL A 126 -0.96 12.97 7.00
N VAL A 127 -0.66 13.79 8.01
CA VAL A 127 0.23 14.95 7.84
C VAL A 127 1.62 14.53 7.37
N ILE A 128 2.19 13.45 7.92
CA ILE A 128 3.49 12.91 7.49
C ILE A 128 3.44 12.53 6.00
N LEU A 129 2.43 11.77 5.57
CA LEU A 129 2.29 11.33 4.18
C LEU A 129 2.08 12.51 3.22
N VAL A 130 1.29 13.50 3.60
CA VAL A 130 1.07 14.74 2.84
C VAL A 130 2.37 15.52 2.71
N THR A 131 3.13 15.69 3.81
CA THR A 131 4.43 16.38 3.80
C THR A 131 5.44 15.68 2.90
N LEU A 132 5.54 14.36 2.99
CA LEU A 132 6.41 13.57 2.11
C LEU A 132 6.00 13.73 0.63
N SER A 133 4.70 13.68 0.34
CA SER A 133 4.21 13.91 -1.04
C SER A 133 4.55 15.30 -1.54
N PHE A 134 4.50 16.31 -0.69
CA PHE A 134 4.94 17.68 -1.01
C PHE A 134 6.43 17.75 -1.32
N ILE A 135 7.27 17.09 -0.53
CA ILE A 135 8.72 17.05 -0.75
C ILE A 135 9.04 16.40 -2.10
N PHE A 136 8.44 15.24 -2.40
CA PHE A 136 8.65 14.57 -3.69
C PHE A 136 8.13 15.40 -4.87
N SER A 137 6.99 16.06 -4.72
CA SER A 137 6.44 16.98 -5.72
C SER A 137 7.37 18.16 -5.97
N PHE A 138 7.94 18.74 -4.92
CA PHE A 138 8.90 19.84 -5.04
C PHE A 138 10.19 19.38 -5.73
N ILE A 139 10.74 18.24 -5.34
CA ILE A 139 11.91 17.63 -6.01
C ILE A 139 11.61 17.41 -7.49
N SER A 140 10.42 16.93 -7.82
CA SER A 140 9.95 16.71 -9.18
C SER A 140 9.90 18.00 -9.99
N LEU A 141 9.36 19.09 -9.44
CA LEU A 141 9.35 20.41 -10.08
C LEU A 141 10.78 20.92 -10.33
N VAL A 142 11.66 20.85 -9.34
CA VAL A 142 13.07 21.25 -9.51
C VAL A 142 13.73 20.47 -10.66
N THR A 143 13.43 19.18 -10.78
CA THR A 143 13.95 18.31 -11.83
C THR A 143 13.46 18.76 -13.22
N VAL A 144 12.17 19.15 -13.34
CA VAL A 144 11.59 19.62 -14.60
C VAL A 144 12.24 20.92 -15.09
N TYR A 145 12.40 21.87 -14.17
CA TYR A 145 12.95 23.19 -14.55
C TYR A 145 14.47 23.24 -14.67
N ASN A 146 15.18 22.24 -14.14
CA ASN A 146 16.63 22.20 -14.18
C ASN A 146 17.15 20.79 -14.49
N SER A 147 17.37 20.53 -15.78
CA SER A 147 17.86 19.23 -16.26
C SER A 147 19.23 18.84 -15.71
N TYR A 148 20.09 19.81 -15.34
CA TYR A 148 21.39 19.51 -14.72
C TYR A 148 21.27 18.90 -13.32
N LEU A 149 20.18 19.20 -12.60
CA LEU A 149 19.92 18.65 -11.27
C LEU A 149 19.19 17.30 -11.30
N GLN A 150 18.86 16.77 -12.46
CA GLN A 150 18.07 15.55 -12.61
C GLN A 150 18.66 14.36 -11.86
N GLY A 151 19.95 14.07 -12.08
CA GLY A 151 20.63 12.98 -11.38
C GLY A 151 20.71 13.21 -9.86
N PHE A 152 20.99 14.44 -9.45
CA PHE A 152 21.03 14.80 -8.04
C PHE A 152 19.66 14.67 -7.37
N SER A 153 18.61 15.20 -7.99
CA SER A 153 17.23 15.12 -7.48
C SER A 153 16.75 13.68 -7.35
N PHE A 154 17.07 12.83 -8.32
CA PHE A 154 16.75 11.40 -8.27
C PHE A 154 17.49 10.71 -7.12
N THR A 155 18.79 10.99 -6.95
CA THR A 155 19.58 10.44 -5.84
C THR A 155 19.03 10.86 -4.48
N VAL A 156 18.66 12.13 -4.31
CA VAL A 156 18.02 12.62 -3.07
C VAL A 156 16.68 11.92 -2.85
N GLY A 157 15.87 11.77 -3.89
CA GLY A 157 14.61 11.01 -3.82
C GLY A 157 14.81 9.57 -3.35
N LEU A 158 15.80 8.86 -3.90
CA LEU A 158 16.16 7.51 -3.49
C LEU A 158 16.63 7.45 -2.03
N LEU A 159 17.44 8.40 -1.58
CA LEU A 159 17.88 8.47 -0.18
C LEU A 159 16.70 8.67 0.78
N ILE A 160 15.75 9.53 0.43
CA ILE A 160 14.52 9.73 1.20
C ILE A 160 13.71 8.42 1.23
N CYS A 161 13.53 7.74 0.10
CA CYS A 161 12.87 6.44 0.03
C CYS A 161 13.56 5.41 0.92
N PHE A 162 14.88 5.32 0.86
CA PHE A 162 15.66 4.41 1.71
C PHE A 162 15.52 4.74 3.21
N PHE A 163 15.54 6.02 3.56
CA PHE A 163 15.29 6.46 4.94
C PHE A 163 13.89 6.09 5.44
N ILE A 164 12.86 6.30 4.61
CA ILE A 164 11.48 5.88 4.92
C ILE A 164 11.43 4.37 5.13
N LEU A 165 12.05 3.59 4.25
CA LEU A 165 12.15 2.14 4.33
C LEU A 165 12.82 1.72 5.65
N TYR A 166 13.98 2.26 5.94
CA TYR A 166 14.71 1.99 7.17
C TYR A 166 13.87 2.32 8.40
N PHE A 167 13.24 3.50 8.41
CA PHE A 167 12.44 3.94 9.55
C PHE A 167 11.18 3.09 9.77
N LEU A 168 10.47 2.71 8.70
CA LEU A 168 9.21 1.96 8.80
C LEU A 168 9.40 0.45 8.93
N GLU A 169 10.41 -0.11 8.25
CA GLU A 169 10.59 -1.57 8.09
C GLU A 169 11.72 -2.13 8.97
N TYR A 170 12.38 -1.28 9.76
CA TYR A 170 13.50 -1.72 10.63
C TYR A 170 13.14 -2.93 11.49
N ASP A 171 11.92 -3.00 12.02
CA ASP A 171 11.45 -4.11 12.84
C ASP A 171 11.26 -5.42 12.05
N LEU A 172 10.97 -5.35 10.74
CA LEU A 172 10.86 -6.53 9.88
C LEU A 172 12.23 -7.17 9.60
N LEU A 173 13.25 -6.35 9.40
CA LEU A 173 14.62 -6.82 9.20
C LEU A 173 15.17 -7.48 10.48
N ARG A 174 14.66 -7.08 11.63
CA ARG A 174 15.11 -7.58 12.94
C ARG A 174 14.35 -8.83 13.42
N LYS A 175 13.10 -9.07 12.95
CA LYS A 175 12.24 -10.18 13.43
C LYS A 175 11.73 -11.16 12.34
N PRO A 176 12.44 -11.46 11.25
CA PRO A 176 11.91 -12.39 10.26
C PRO A 176 11.81 -13.83 10.82
N MET A 177 12.73 -14.25 11.68
CA MET A 177 12.81 -15.62 12.21
C MET A 177 11.76 -15.95 13.27
N ALA A 178 11.44 -15.03 14.18
CA ALA A 178 10.49 -15.28 15.26
C ALA A 178 9.04 -15.40 14.77
N SER A 179 8.67 -14.68 13.70
CA SER A 179 7.33 -14.75 13.11
C SER A 179 7.09 -16.05 12.35
N ILE A 180 8.08 -16.53 11.59
CA ILE A 180 8.01 -17.81 10.85
C ILE A 180 7.94 -18.98 11.82
N GLN A 181 8.69 -18.92 12.91
CA GLN A 181 8.69 -19.96 13.95
C GLN A 181 7.36 -19.98 14.72
N GLY A 182 6.76 -18.82 14.97
CA GLY A 182 5.45 -18.70 15.57
C GLY A 182 4.33 -19.26 14.69
N GLN A 183 4.35 -19.00 13.38
CA GLN A 183 3.36 -19.53 12.44
C GLN A 183 3.52 -21.05 12.24
N ASN A 184 4.73 -21.57 12.19
CA ASN A 184 4.98 -23.00 12.13
C ASN A 184 4.51 -23.73 13.40
N ASN A 185 4.64 -23.11 14.56
CA ASN A 185 4.10 -23.65 15.82
C ASN A 185 2.57 -23.63 15.88
N LEU A 186 1.92 -22.59 15.33
CA LEU A 186 0.47 -22.52 15.23
C LEU A 186 -0.09 -23.53 14.23
N ARG A 187 0.62 -23.76 13.11
CA ARG A 187 0.25 -24.78 12.12
C ARG A 187 0.36 -26.18 12.71
N LYS A 188 1.46 -26.50 13.39
CA LYS A 188 1.63 -27.76 14.13
C LYS A 188 0.57 -27.97 15.20
N ARG A 189 0.21 -26.93 15.96
CA ARG A 189 -0.88 -27.00 16.94
C ARG A 189 -2.24 -27.28 16.31
N ARG A 190 -2.56 -26.67 15.15
CA ARG A 190 -3.78 -26.99 14.41
C ARG A 190 -3.82 -28.43 13.93
N GLU A 191 -2.74 -28.92 13.35
CA GLU A 191 -2.62 -30.32 12.90
C GLU A 191 -2.82 -31.29 14.06
N LEU A 192 -2.19 -31.02 15.21
CA LEU A 192 -2.40 -31.83 16.43
C LEU A 192 -3.83 -31.77 16.95
N MET A 193 -4.49 -30.62 16.92
CA MET A 193 -5.91 -30.50 17.35
C MET A 193 -6.85 -31.26 16.42
N ILE A 194 -6.59 -31.30 15.12
CA ILE A 194 -7.37 -32.09 14.16
C ILE A 194 -7.20 -33.59 14.43
N ILE A 195 -5.96 -34.05 14.63
CA ILE A 195 -5.67 -35.45 14.95
C ILE A 195 -6.33 -35.88 16.27
N LEU A 196 -6.28 -35.01 17.29
CA LEU A 196 -6.94 -35.28 18.59
C LEU A 196 -8.46 -35.32 18.47
N ALA A 197 -9.06 -34.43 17.67
CA ALA A 197 -10.50 -34.44 17.43
C ALA A 197 -10.94 -35.75 16.76
N ASP A 198 -10.19 -36.20 15.73
CA ASP A 198 -10.43 -37.46 15.01
C ASP A 198 -10.32 -38.69 15.95
N GLN A 199 -9.33 -38.71 16.84
CA GLN A 199 -9.16 -39.77 17.84
C GLN A 199 -10.28 -39.77 18.89
N ILE A 200 -10.81 -38.62 19.28
CA ILE A 200 -11.90 -38.49 20.20
C ILE A 200 -13.20 -39.01 19.55
N ASP A 201 -13.46 -38.66 18.30
CA ASP A 201 -14.62 -39.14 17.54
C ASP A 201 -14.58 -40.67 17.36
N ASP A 202 -13.42 -41.25 17.02
CA ASP A 202 -13.21 -42.70 16.92
C ASP A 202 -13.43 -43.44 18.26
N TYR A 203 -13.05 -42.79 19.35
CA TYR A 203 -13.28 -43.32 20.70
C TYR A 203 -14.79 -43.38 21.05
N PHE A 204 -15.52 -42.30 20.78
CA PHE A 204 -16.97 -42.26 21.04
C PHE A 204 -17.75 -43.18 20.11
N GLU A 205 -17.36 -43.37 18.86
CA GLU A 205 -17.97 -44.30 17.91
C GLU A 205 -17.78 -45.76 18.39
N LYS A 206 -16.59 -46.12 18.88
CA LYS A 206 -16.31 -47.43 19.50
C LYS A 206 -17.10 -47.70 20.75
N ASP A 207 -17.25 -46.71 21.62
CA ASP A 207 -17.99 -46.82 22.86
C ASP A 207 -19.49 -46.97 22.59
N HIS A 208 -20.02 -46.22 21.62
CA HIS A 208 -21.41 -46.34 21.17
C HIS A 208 -21.71 -47.70 20.57
N ASN A 209 -20.84 -48.28 19.76
CA ASN A 209 -20.97 -49.61 19.20
C ASN A 209 -20.86 -50.70 20.26
N SER A 210 -20.03 -50.55 21.29
CA SER A 210 -19.93 -51.47 22.40
C SER A 210 -21.19 -51.48 23.26
N SER A 211 -21.82 -50.34 23.47
CA SER A 211 -23.10 -50.25 24.22
C SER A 211 -24.28 -50.86 23.45
N LEU A 212 -24.31 -50.77 22.13
CA LEU A 212 -25.30 -51.43 21.26
C LEU A 212 -25.17 -52.97 21.26
N VAL A 213 -23.95 -53.49 21.32
CA VAL A 213 -23.67 -54.94 21.40
C VAL A 213 -24.13 -55.50 22.74
N ILE A 214 -23.94 -54.80 23.85
CA ILE A 214 -24.38 -55.22 25.19
C ILE A 214 -25.92 -55.26 25.26
N HIS A 215 -26.62 -54.33 24.63
CA HIS A 215 -28.08 -54.31 24.58
C HIS A 215 -28.67 -55.46 23.70
N SER A 216 -27.93 -55.99 22.75
CA SER A 216 -28.39 -57.09 21.88
C SER A 216 -28.23 -58.49 22.51
N PHE A 217 -27.52 -58.62 23.64
CA PHE A 217 -27.36 -59.90 24.37
C PHE A 217 -28.34 -60.09 25.53
N ASN A 218 -29.25 -59.13 25.79
CA ASN A 218 -30.24 -59.18 26.89
C ASN A 218 -31.69 -59.47 26.43
N TYR A 219 -31.87 -60.17 25.29
CA TYR A 219 -33.17 -60.71 24.83
C TYR A 219 -33.07 -62.22 24.59
#